data_da1c2228a75197d1189987ed6ae3a89f
#
_entry.id   da1c2228a75197d1189987ed6ae3a89f
#
_cell.length_a   1.000
_cell.length_b   1.000
_cell.length_c   1.000
_cell.angle_alpha   90.00
_cell.angle_beta   90.00
_cell.angle_gamma   90.00
#
_symmetry.space_group_name_H-M   'P 1'
#
loop_
_entity.id
_entity.type
_entity.pdbx_description
1 polymer ?
#
loop_
_entity_poly.entity_id
_entity_poly.type
_entity_poly.pdbx_seq_one_letter_code
_entity_poly.pdbx_strand_id
1 'polypeptide(L)'
;MQAEAMQEQRTTSKTKSYICRILLLLGVLLLAMGLWYGVQGYQMYRNVLAETPIAEKTAAIEQQESFVPYDALPQIYVDAVISVEDQRFFSHSGVDISAMIRALWNDLRTRSFAEGGSTISQQLAKNQYFTQEKTLQRKLAEMFLAHAWEQVCEKQELFALYVNTIYFGDGYTGISEAAEGYFHTTPQQLTDYEAVMLAGLPNAPSAYALQEHADLAEQRMQQVLQAMV
;
A
#
# COMPACT_ATOMS: atom_id res chain seq x y z
N MET A 1 -33.26 10.62 53.25
CA MET A 1 -31.85 10.25 53.11
C MET A 1 -31.61 8.81 52.65
N GLN A 2 -31.98 7.73 53.41
CA GLN A 2 -31.73 6.35 52.95
C GLN A 2 -32.54 5.94 51.71
N ALA A 3 -33.81 6.36 51.58
CA ALA A 3 -34.63 6.06 50.42
C ALA A 3 -34.17 6.77 49.15
N GLU A 4 -33.69 7.99 49.24
CA GLU A 4 -33.13 8.78 48.13
C GLU A 4 -31.83 8.17 47.65
N ALA A 5 -30.91 7.76 48.53
CA ALA A 5 -29.66 7.08 48.17
C ALA A 5 -29.91 5.73 47.47
N MET A 6 -30.91 4.95 47.89
CA MET A 6 -31.33 3.71 47.22
C MET A 6 -31.95 3.96 45.82
N GLN A 7 -32.68 5.06 45.64
CA GLN A 7 -33.28 5.42 44.37
C GLN A 7 -32.22 5.91 43.39
N GLU A 8 -31.21 6.65 43.84
CA GLU A 8 -30.09 7.11 43.07
C GLU A 8 -29.18 5.93 42.63
N GLN A 9 -28.89 4.97 43.49
CA GLN A 9 -28.21 3.73 43.14
C GLN A 9 -28.94 2.87 42.12
N ARG A 10 -30.26 2.78 42.16
CA ARG A 10 -31.06 2.06 41.17
C ARG A 10 -31.09 2.75 39.81
N THR A 11 -31.12 4.08 39.75
CA THR A 11 -31.07 4.84 38.51
C THR A 11 -29.72 4.75 37.86
N THR A 12 -28.65 4.89 38.59
CA THR A 12 -27.26 4.73 38.08
C THR A 12 -26.98 3.32 37.57
N SER A 13 -27.50 2.28 38.23
CA SER A 13 -27.38 0.89 37.79
C SER A 13 -28.12 0.62 36.46
N LYS A 14 -29.34 1.16 36.32
CA LYS A 14 -30.11 1.04 35.07
C LYS A 14 -29.43 1.78 33.93
N THR A 15 -28.95 2.99 34.15
CA THR A 15 -28.19 3.78 33.14
C THR A 15 -26.94 3.05 32.67
N LYS A 16 -26.14 2.47 33.56
CA LYS A 16 -24.99 1.65 33.21
C LYS A 16 -25.40 0.44 32.34
N SER A 17 -26.47 -0.24 32.68
CA SER A 17 -27.01 -1.37 31.91
C SER A 17 -27.43 -0.97 30.50
N TYR A 18 -28.07 0.20 30.32
CA TYR A 18 -28.43 0.70 28.99
C TYR A 18 -27.20 1.07 28.17
N ILE A 19 -26.20 1.74 28.75
CA ILE A 19 -24.93 2.07 28.09
C ILE A 19 -24.24 0.79 27.62
N CYS A 20 -24.11 -0.24 28.47
CA CYS A 20 -23.53 -1.52 28.07
C CYS A 20 -24.27 -2.18 26.91
N ARG A 21 -25.63 -2.14 26.93
CA ARG A 21 -26.43 -2.70 25.81
C ARG A 21 -26.20 -1.94 24.50
N ILE A 22 -26.17 -0.61 24.57
CA ILE A 22 -25.89 0.24 23.40
C ILE A 22 -24.49 -0.07 22.83
N LEU A 23 -23.46 -0.14 23.69
CA LEU A 23 -22.10 -0.48 23.27
C LEU A 23 -22.03 -1.89 22.65
N LEU A 24 -22.75 -2.86 23.23
CA LEU A 24 -22.84 -4.21 22.66
C LEU A 24 -23.49 -4.20 21.27
N LEU A 25 -24.62 -3.48 21.12
CA LEU A 25 -25.31 -3.37 19.82
C LEU A 25 -24.44 -2.68 18.78
N LEU A 26 -23.72 -1.62 19.15
CA LEU A 26 -22.74 -0.95 18.28
C LEU A 26 -21.61 -1.90 17.89
N GLY A 27 -21.09 -2.68 18.82
CA GLY A 27 -20.07 -3.71 18.53
C GLY A 27 -20.57 -4.76 17.55
N VAL A 28 -21.77 -5.28 17.73
CA VAL A 28 -22.40 -6.25 16.80
C VAL A 28 -22.59 -5.62 15.42
N LEU A 29 -23.06 -4.37 15.35
CA LEU A 29 -23.23 -3.66 14.09
C LEU A 29 -21.89 -3.47 13.35
N LEU A 30 -20.85 -3.07 14.07
CA LEU A 30 -19.51 -2.91 13.49
C LEU A 30 -18.94 -4.25 12.99
N LEU A 31 -19.16 -5.34 13.72
CA LEU A 31 -18.77 -6.69 13.28
C LEU A 31 -19.54 -7.11 12.02
N ALA A 32 -20.86 -6.87 11.99
CA ALA A 32 -21.69 -7.20 10.82
C ALA A 32 -21.25 -6.39 9.58
N MET A 33 -20.96 -5.11 9.75
CA MET A 33 -20.40 -4.26 8.70
C MET A 33 -19.03 -4.78 8.23
N GLY A 34 -18.12 -5.10 9.15
CA GLY A 34 -16.81 -5.66 8.83
C GLY A 34 -16.91 -6.95 8.03
N LEU A 35 -17.80 -7.88 8.43
CA LEU A 35 -18.07 -9.10 7.70
C LEU A 35 -18.66 -8.83 6.31
N TRP A 36 -19.59 -7.91 6.21
CA TRP A 36 -20.18 -7.52 4.92
C TRP A 36 -19.13 -7.00 3.94
N TYR A 37 -18.30 -6.04 4.37
CA TYR A 37 -17.22 -5.52 3.53
C TYR A 37 -16.16 -6.58 3.23
N GLY A 38 -15.86 -7.47 4.18
CA GLY A 38 -14.96 -8.60 3.99
C GLY A 38 -15.43 -9.54 2.89
N VAL A 39 -16.72 -9.90 2.90
CA VAL A 39 -17.33 -10.74 1.84
C VAL A 39 -17.30 -10.04 0.48
N GLN A 40 -17.64 -8.74 0.42
CA GLN A 40 -17.59 -7.97 -0.82
C GLN A 40 -16.15 -7.88 -1.38
N GLY A 41 -15.16 -7.61 -0.52
CA GLY A 41 -13.76 -7.58 -0.92
C GLY A 41 -13.26 -8.95 -1.41
N TYR A 42 -13.65 -10.03 -0.74
CA TYR A 42 -13.31 -11.38 -1.16
C TYR A 42 -13.97 -11.77 -2.50
N GLN A 43 -15.23 -11.38 -2.72
CA GLN A 43 -15.89 -11.59 -4.01
C GLN A 43 -15.19 -10.82 -5.13
N MET A 44 -14.83 -9.54 -4.90
CA MET A 44 -14.08 -8.73 -5.86
C MET A 44 -12.73 -9.39 -6.21
N TYR A 45 -11.98 -9.84 -5.21
CA TYR A 45 -10.74 -10.61 -5.39
C TYR A 45 -10.97 -11.87 -6.25
N ARG A 46 -12.00 -12.66 -5.95
CA ARG A 46 -12.32 -13.87 -6.71
C ARG A 46 -12.70 -13.59 -8.15
N ASN A 47 -13.43 -12.50 -8.41
CA ASN A 47 -13.84 -12.10 -9.74
C ASN A 47 -12.64 -11.72 -10.62
N VAL A 48 -11.73 -10.90 -10.12
CA VAL A 48 -10.55 -10.50 -10.91
C VAL A 48 -9.63 -11.68 -11.21
N LEU A 49 -9.52 -12.66 -10.30
CA LEU A 49 -8.75 -13.88 -10.55
C LEU A 49 -9.44 -14.86 -11.52
N ALA A 50 -10.76 -14.81 -11.59
CA ALA A 50 -11.49 -15.61 -12.57
C ALA A 50 -11.35 -15.05 -14.01
N GLU A 51 -11.16 -13.73 -14.12
CA GLU A 51 -10.89 -13.05 -15.40
C GLU A 51 -9.44 -13.20 -15.83
N THR A 52 -8.50 -12.99 -14.90
CA THR A 52 -7.05 -13.07 -15.18
C THR A 52 -6.33 -13.72 -13.99
N PRO A 53 -5.91 -14.98 -14.10
CA PRO A 53 -5.12 -15.65 -13.06
C PRO A 53 -3.78 -14.96 -12.79
N ILE A 54 -3.27 -15.05 -11.55
CA ILE A 54 -1.99 -14.45 -11.14
C ILE A 54 -0.85 -14.88 -12.07
N ALA A 55 -0.75 -16.17 -12.37
CA ALA A 55 0.32 -16.70 -13.21
C ALA A 55 0.30 -16.09 -14.64
N GLU A 56 -0.88 -15.88 -15.20
CA GLU A 56 -1.04 -15.23 -16.50
C GLU A 56 -0.63 -13.76 -16.44
N LYS A 57 -1.03 -13.05 -15.39
CA LYS A 57 -0.65 -11.66 -15.18
C LYS A 57 0.86 -11.50 -14.99
N THR A 58 1.48 -12.36 -14.17
CA THR A 58 2.92 -12.40 -13.95
C THR A 58 3.67 -12.62 -15.27
N ALA A 59 3.30 -13.67 -16.01
CA ALA A 59 3.92 -13.97 -17.29
C ALA A 59 3.77 -12.84 -18.31
N ALA A 60 2.62 -12.17 -18.34
CA ALA A 60 2.38 -11.04 -19.24
C ALA A 60 3.28 -9.82 -18.91
N ILE A 61 3.60 -9.59 -17.64
CA ILE A 61 4.54 -8.53 -17.23
C ILE A 61 5.97 -8.94 -17.60
N GLU A 62 6.38 -10.16 -17.28
CA GLU A 62 7.74 -10.63 -17.52
C GLU A 62 8.11 -10.75 -19.01
N GLN A 63 7.10 -10.95 -19.87
CA GLN A 63 7.30 -11.00 -21.34
C GLN A 63 7.42 -9.62 -22.00
N GLN A 64 7.29 -8.54 -21.27
CA GLN A 64 7.52 -7.20 -21.82
C GLN A 64 9.00 -7.04 -22.19
N GLU A 65 9.26 -6.48 -23.35
CA GLU A 65 10.65 -6.25 -23.84
C GLU A 65 11.45 -5.33 -22.89
N SER A 66 10.74 -4.43 -22.20
CA SER A 66 11.30 -3.49 -21.22
C SER A 66 11.47 -4.08 -19.81
N PHE A 67 11.11 -5.36 -19.59
CA PHE A 67 11.15 -5.96 -18.25
C PHE A 67 12.58 -6.05 -17.70
N VAL A 68 12.76 -5.57 -16.48
CA VAL A 68 14.03 -5.60 -15.75
C VAL A 68 13.91 -6.59 -14.59
N PRO A 69 14.65 -7.71 -14.61
CA PRO A 69 14.63 -8.66 -13.51
C PRO A 69 15.31 -8.07 -12.26
N TYR A 70 14.97 -8.61 -11.09
CA TYR A 70 15.45 -8.12 -9.79
C TYR A 70 16.98 -7.99 -9.73
N ASP A 71 17.70 -9.00 -10.20
CA ASP A 71 19.16 -9.06 -10.16
C ASP A 71 19.87 -8.04 -11.08
N ALA A 72 19.11 -7.43 -12.01
CA ALA A 72 19.60 -6.38 -12.88
C ALA A 72 19.34 -4.96 -12.34
N LEU A 73 18.63 -4.83 -11.19
CA LEU A 73 18.40 -3.56 -10.55
C LEU A 73 19.59 -3.14 -9.67
N PRO A 74 19.97 -1.85 -9.65
CA PRO A 74 20.96 -1.35 -8.68
C PRO A 74 20.50 -1.60 -7.24
N GLN A 75 21.37 -2.13 -6.38
CA GLN A 75 21.02 -2.41 -4.99
C GLN A 75 20.56 -1.15 -4.24
N ILE A 76 21.17 0.00 -4.51
CA ILE A 76 20.79 1.28 -3.92
C ILE A 76 19.33 1.66 -4.24
N TYR A 77 18.86 1.34 -5.48
CA TYR A 77 17.46 1.57 -5.86
C TYR A 77 16.51 0.66 -5.07
N VAL A 78 16.86 -0.62 -4.95
CA VAL A 78 16.08 -1.59 -4.16
C VAL A 78 15.96 -1.14 -2.71
N ASP A 79 17.08 -0.79 -2.08
CA ASP A 79 17.13 -0.33 -0.70
C ASP A 79 16.33 0.97 -0.50
N ALA A 80 16.41 1.91 -1.43
CA ALA A 80 15.68 3.16 -1.40
C ALA A 80 14.16 2.94 -1.46
N VAL A 81 13.68 2.13 -2.42
CA VAL A 81 12.25 1.81 -2.55
C VAL A 81 11.73 1.11 -1.28
N ILE A 82 12.45 0.10 -0.79
CA ILE A 82 12.06 -0.63 0.42
C ILE A 82 11.98 0.31 1.63
N SER A 83 12.94 1.22 1.78
CA SER A 83 13.01 2.14 2.92
C SER A 83 11.81 3.09 3.00
N VAL A 84 11.21 3.47 1.86
CA VAL A 84 10.12 4.46 1.84
C VAL A 84 8.75 3.88 1.58
N GLU A 85 8.66 2.76 0.87
CA GLU A 85 7.39 2.15 0.50
C GLU A 85 7.01 0.99 1.44
N ASP A 86 7.99 0.16 1.85
CA ASP A 86 7.69 -1.06 2.60
C ASP A 86 8.93 -1.60 3.36
N GLN A 87 9.30 -0.96 4.46
CA GLN A 87 10.52 -1.29 5.23
C GLN A 87 10.62 -2.76 5.66
N ARG A 88 9.50 -3.46 5.74
CA ARG A 88 9.47 -4.86 6.13
C ARG A 88 9.07 -5.80 5.01
N PHE A 89 9.27 -5.38 3.76
CA PHE A 89 8.88 -6.13 2.56
C PHE A 89 9.27 -7.60 2.62
N PHE A 90 10.51 -7.91 2.98
CA PHE A 90 11.01 -9.29 3.04
C PHE A 90 10.53 -10.09 4.26
N SER A 91 9.76 -9.50 5.19
CA SER A 91 9.39 -10.14 6.45
C SER A 91 7.90 -10.36 6.67
N HIS A 92 7.02 -9.79 5.83
CA HIS A 92 5.57 -10.01 5.88
C HIS A 92 5.08 -10.88 4.71
N SER A 93 3.81 -11.29 4.73
CA SER A 93 3.16 -12.09 3.68
C SER A 93 2.00 -11.32 3.03
N GLY A 94 2.32 -10.37 2.15
CA GLY A 94 1.38 -9.55 1.38
C GLY A 94 0.84 -8.34 2.12
N VAL A 95 0.64 -8.42 3.43
CA VAL A 95 0.09 -7.35 4.27
C VAL A 95 0.95 -7.14 5.49
N ASP A 96 1.31 -5.90 5.79
CA ASP A 96 1.98 -5.51 7.02
C ASP A 96 0.98 -4.87 8.00
N ILE A 97 0.37 -5.69 8.87
CA ILE A 97 -0.61 -5.22 9.86
C ILE A 97 0.01 -4.21 10.83
N SER A 98 1.28 -4.36 11.20
CA SER A 98 1.92 -3.44 12.14
C SER A 98 2.20 -2.07 11.50
N ALA A 99 2.57 -2.03 10.21
CA ALA A 99 2.68 -0.79 9.47
C ALA A 99 1.32 -0.11 9.30
N MET A 100 0.27 -0.87 9.01
CA MET A 100 -1.10 -0.34 8.95
C MET A 100 -1.57 0.28 10.27
N ILE A 101 -1.31 -0.38 11.40
CA ILE A 101 -1.66 0.14 12.74
C ILE A 101 -0.85 1.40 13.04
N ARG A 102 0.45 1.42 12.72
CA ARG A 102 1.33 2.58 12.89
C ARG A 102 0.84 3.76 12.06
N ALA A 103 0.55 3.56 10.77
CA ALA A 103 0.03 4.58 9.87
C ALA A 103 -1.31 5.15 10.40
N LEU A 104 -2.26 4.28 10.78
CA LEU A 104 -3.53 4.71 11.36
C LEU A 104 -3.34 5.54 12.64
N TRP A 105 -2.44 5.14 13.51
CA TRP A 105 -2.14 5.89 14.75
C TRP A 105 -1.56 7.27 14.45
N ASN A 106 -0.63 7.35 13.50
CA ASN A 106 0.00 8.62 13.10
C ASN A 106 -1.02 9.54 12.41
N ASP A 107 -1.85 9.02 11.51
CA ASP A 107 -2.92 9.78 10.85
C ASP A 107 -3.92 10.36 11.87
N LEU A 108 -4.31 9.57 12.86
CA LEU A 108 -5.18 10.04 13.95
C LEU A 108 -4.52 11.13 14.81
N ARG A 109 -3.20 11.00 15.07
CA ARG A 109 -2.44 11.94 15.89
C ARG A 109 -2.17 13.25 15.16
N THR A 110 -1.79 13.17 13.88
CA THR A 110 -1.40 14.34 13.07
C THR A 110 -2.58 14.97 12.35
N ARG A 111 -3.74 14.29 12.31
CA ARG A 111 -4.91 14.64 11.51
C ARG A 111 -4.58 14.82 10.01
N SER A 112 -3.55 14.14 9.56
CA SER A 112 -3.13 14.11 8.15
C SER A 112 -3.14 12.66 7.69
N PHE A 113 -3.73 12.40 6.53
CA PHE A 113 -3.70 11.07 5.89
C PHE A 113 -2.43 10.96 5.03
N ALA A 114 -1.26 11.14 5.66
CA ALA A 114 0.02 11.32 4.98
C ALA A 114 0.87 10.04 4.92
N GLU A 115 0.65 9.06 5.82
CA GLU A 115 1.45 7.84 5.83
C GLU A 115 0.81 6.71 5.02
N GLY A 116 1.57 6.18 4.06
CA GLY A 116 1.19 4.99 3.29
C GLY A 116 1.37 3.73 4.14
N GLY A 117 0.25 3.12 4.57
CA GLY A 117 0.26 1.81 5.23
C GLY A 117 0.10 0.63 4.27
N SER A 118 0.27 0.83 2.97
CA SER A 118 0.14 -0.22 1.95
C SER A 118 1.50 -0.82 1.61
N THR A 119 1.58 -2.14 1.52
CA THR A 119 2.80 -2.85 1.10
C THR A 119 3.04 -2.73 -0.40
N ILE A 120 4.26 -3.02 -0.86
CA ILE A 120 4.61 -3.16 -2.28
C ILE A 120 3.68 -4.16 -2.97
N SER A 121 3.42 -5.31 -2.35
CA SER A 121 2.51 -6.33 -2.89
C SER A 121 1.07 -5.84 -3.03
N GLN A 122 0.57 -5.00 -2.10
CA GLN A 122 -0.74 -4.37 -2.22
C GLN A 122 -0.78 -3.31 -3.31
N GLN A 123 0.29 -2.54 -3.50
CA GLN A 123 0.39 -1.57 -4.58
C GLN A 123 0.42 -2.24 -5.95
N LEU A 124 1.19 -3.34 -6.09
CA LEU A 124 1.20 -4.18 -7.29
C LEU A 124 -0.21 -4.71 -7.59
N ALA A 125 -0.88 -5.31 -6.60
CA ALA A 125 -2.24 -5.81 -6.73
C ALA A 125 -3.22 -4.73 -7.19
N LYS A 126 -3.15 -3.54 -6.56
CA LYS A 126 -3.96 -2.38 -6.94
C LYS A 126 -3.74 -1.98 -8.41
N ASN A 127 -2.49 -1.83 -8.80
CA ASN A 127 -2.16 -1.30 -10.12
C ASN A 127 -2.47 -2.27 -11.25
N GLN A 128 -2.44 -3.59 -10.98
CA GLN A 128 -2.60 -4.62 -12.00
C GLN A 128 -4.04 -5.13 -12.15
N TYR A 129 -4.87 -5.00 -11.13
CA TYR A 129 -6.20 -5.62 -11.13
C TYR A 129 -7.36 -4.66 -10.85
N PHE A 130 -7.07 -3.46 -10.34
CA PHE A 130 -8.15 -2.57 -9.90
C PHE A 130 -8.04 -1.18 -10.56
N THR A 131 -9.18 -0.50 -10.60
CA THR A 131 -9.28 0.91 -11.01
C THR A 131 -8.86 1.85 -9.86
N GLN A 132 -8.79 3.16 -10.12
CA GLN A 132 -8.42 4.17 -9.12
C GLN A 132 -9.54 4.50 -8.11
N GLU A 133 -10.69 3.82 -8.17
CA GLU A 133 -11.78 4.03 -7.20
C GLU A 133 -11.34 3.70 -5.78
N LYS A 134 -11.54 4.65 -4.86
CA LYS A 134 -11.14 4.50 -3.44
C LYS A 134 -12.30 3.92 -2.63
N THR A 135 -12.46 2.59 -2.64
CA THR A 135 -13.47 1.89 -1.84
C THR A 135 -12.83 0.95 -0.81
N LEU A 136 -13.52 0.72 0.31
CA LEU A 136 -13.07 -0.23 1.32
C LEU A 136 -13.05 -1.66 0.79
N GLN A 137 -14.03 -2.03 -0.04
CA GLN A 137 -14.11 -3.34 -0.68
C GLN A 137 -12.88 -3.62 -1.55
N ARG A 138 -12.48 -2.62 -2.39
CA ARG A 138 -11.26 -2.72 -3.19
C ARG A 138 -10.03 -2.88 -2.29
N LYS A 139 -9.92 -2.10 -1.21
CA LYS A 139 -8.78 -2.22 -0.29
C LYS A 139 -8.67 -3.60 0.35
N LEU A 140 -9.79 -4.21 0.71
CA LEU A 140 -9.82 -5.60 1.20
C LEU A 140 -9.47 -6.60 0.09
N ALA A 141 -9.95 -6.38 -1.15
CA ALA A 141 -9.59 -7.23 -2.29
C ALA A 141 -8.08 -7.15 -2.61
N GLU A 142 -7.47 -5.97 -2.54
CA GLU A 142 -6.02 -5.77 -2.66
C GLU A 142 -5.23 -6.61 -1.62
N MET A 143 -5.71 -6.65 -0.36
CA MET A 143 -5.07 -7.44 0.70
C MET A 143 -5.13 -8.94 0.41
N PHE A 144 -6.28 -9.46 -0.03
CA PHE A 144 -6.42 -10.87 -0.42
C PHE A 144 -5.53 -11.20 -1.62
N LEU A 145 -5.51 -10.32 -2.62
CA LEU A 145 -4.72 -10.52 -3.82
C LEU A 145 -3.21 -10.44 -3.57
N ALA A 146 -2.76 -9.46 -2.77
CA ALA A 146 -1.37 -9.33 -2.36
C ALA A 146 -0.89 -10.59 -1.62
N HIS A 147 -1.70 -11.10 -0.68
CA HIS A 147 -1.38 -12.35 0.00
C HIS A 147 -1.32 -13.54 -0.97
N ALA A 148 -2.30 -13.67 -1.88
CA ALA A 148 -2.32 -14.77 -2.85
C ALA A 148 -1.14 -14.70 -3.83
N TRP A 149 -0.71 -13.50 -4.23
CA TRP A 149 0.45 -13.32 -5.09
C TRP A 149 1.76 -13.76 -4.41
N GLU A 150 1.92 -13.44 -3.13
CA GLU A 150 3.07 -13.89 -2.34
C GLU A 150 3.09 -15.41 -2.00
N GLN A 151 2.00 -16.13 -2.30
CA GLN A 151 2.01 -17.60 -2.20
C GLN A 151 2.57 -18.29 -3.47
N VAL A 152 2.68 -17.55 -4.57
CA VAL A 152 3.08 -18.13 -5.88
C VAL A 152 4.33 -17.47 -6.46
N CYS A 153 4.70 -16.28 -6.00
CA CYS A 153 5.89 -15.55 -6.44
C CYS A 153 6.82 -15.26 -5.26
N GLU A 154 8.12 -15.34 -5.48
CA GLU A 154 9.17 -14.95 -4.53
C GLU A 154 9.16 -13.41 -4.33
N LYS A 155 9.65 -12.94 -3.19
CA LYS A 155 9.72 -11.49 -2.90
C LYS A 155 10.49 -10.68 -3.94
N GLN A 156 11.59 -11.22 -4.42
CA GLN A 156 12.41 -10.58 -5.45
C GLN A 156 11.66 -10.47 -6.78
N GLU A 157 10.94 -11.51 -7.17
CA GLU A 157 10.08 -11.50 -8.35
C GLU A 157 8.95 -10.46 -8.20
N LEU A 158 8.26 -10.43 -7.06
CA LEU A 158 7.22 -9.42 -6.78
C LEU A 158 7.76 -7.99 -6.82
N PHE A 159 8.96 -7.77 -6.30
CA PHE A 159 9.62 -6.47 -6.40
C PHE A 159 9.88 -6.08 -7.86
N ALA A 160 10.41 -7.01 -8.66
CA ALA A 160 10.62 -6.78 -10.09
C ALA A 160 9.30 -6.48 -10.81
N LEU A 161 8.24 -7.26 -10.58
CA LEU A 161 6.91 -6.99 -11.14
C LEU A 161 6.40 -5.60 -10.78
N TYR A 162 6.59 -5.19 -9.52
CA TYR A 162 6.18 -3.87 -9.03
C TYR A 162 6.90 -2.74 -9.78
N VAL A 163 8.23 -2.74 -9.80
CA VAL A 163 9.00 -1.63 -10.38
C VAL A 163 8.87 -1.54 -11.91
N ASN A 164 8.54 -2.64 -12.57
CA ASN A 164 8.27 -2.65 -14.02
C ASN A 164 6.86 -2.18 -14.38
N THR A 165 5.97 -1.96 -13.41
CA THR A 165 4.55 -1.65 -13.68
C THR A 165 4.01 -0.42 -12.98
N ILE A 166 4.78 0.19 -12.07
CA ILE A 166 4.34 1.42 -11.41
C ILE A 166 4.53 2.64 -12.31
N TYR A 167 3.71 3.65 -12.04
CA TYR A 167 3.79 4.93 -12.72
C TYR A 167 4.77 5.87 -12.01
N PHE A 168 5.66 6.51 -12.78
CA PHE A 168 6.71 7.41 -12.28
C PHE A 168 6.43 8.90 -12.55
N GLY A 169 5.32 9.25 -13.20
CA GLY A 169 5.04 10.61 -13.64
C GLY A 169 5.42 10.83 -15.12
N ASP A 170 5.06 11.98 -15.66
CA ASP A 170 5.40 12.43 -17.03
C ASP A 170 5.11 11.41 -18.16
N GLY A 171 4.17 10.48 -17.93
CA GLY A 171 3.82 9.44 -18.88
C GLY A 171 4.60 8.14 -18.76
N TYR A 172 5.62 8.06 -17.89
CA TYR A 172 6.50 6.89 -17.78
C TYR A 172 5.92 5.83 -16.85
N THR A 173 5.81 4.60 -17.36
CA THR A 173 5.37 3.43 -16.60
C THR A 173 6.47 2.35 -16.63
N GLY A 174 6.88 1.92 -15.45
CA GLY A 174 8.00 1.00 -15.29
C GLY A 174 9.36 1.71 -15.26
N ILE A 175 10.30 1.06 -14.58
CA ILE A 175 11.63 1.63 -14.31
C ILE A 175 12.45 1.88 -15.59
N SER A 176 12.27 1.06 -16.64
CA SER A 176 12.98 1.24 -17.91
C SER A 176 12.58 2.54 -18.60
N GLU A 177 11.26 2.80 -18.73
CA GLU A 177 10.78 4.05 -19.33
C GLU A 177 11.16 5.26 -18.48
N ALA A 178 11.12 5.13 -17.15
CA ALA A 178 11.50 6.21 -16.24
C ALA A 178 13.00 6.53 -16.31
N ALA A 179 13.89 5.54 -16.35
CA ALA A 179 15.33 5.73 -16.48
C ALA A 179 15.70 6.39 -17.81
N GLU A 180 15.13 5.90 -18.91
CA GLU A 180 15.36 6.48 -20.23
C GLU A 180 14.76 7.89 -20.34
N GLY A 181 13.51 8.06 -19.92
CA GLY A 181 12.79 9.32 -20.09
C GLY A 181 13.32 10.47 -19.24
N TYR A 182 13.78 10.21 -18.02
CA TYR A 182 14.29 11.24 -17.11
C TYR A 182 15.81 11.46 -17.25
N PHE A 183 16.57 10.38 -17.47
CA PHE A 183 18.05 10.41 -17.35
C PHE A 183 18.78 9.94 -18.60
N HIS A 184 18.07 9.51 -19.67
CA HIS A 184 18.64 8.98 -20.90
C HIS A 184 19.62 7.82 -20.64
N THR A 185 19.24 6.92 -19.73
CA THR A 185 20.07 5.80 -19.29
C THR A 185 19.21 4.54 -19.11
N THR A 186 19.87 3.40 -18.87
CA THR A 186 19.18 2.15 -18.52
C THR A 186 19.10 1.99 -17.00
N PRO A 187 18.16 1.19 -16.47
CA PRO A 187 18.09 0.94 -15.03
C PRO A 187 19.39 0.45 -14.39
N GLN A 188 20.17 -0.37 -15.11
CA GLN A 188 21.45 -0.92 -14.66
C GLN A 188 22.57 0.13 -14.56
N GLN A 189 22.42 1.25 -15.24
CA GLN A 189 23.42 2.32 -15.33
C GLN A 189 23.04 3.57 -14.53
N LEU A 190 21.93 3.53 -13.80
CA LEU A 190 21.53 4.61 -12.91
C LEU A 190 22.65 4.90 -11.89
N THR A 191 22.99 6.15 -11.74
CA THR A 191 23.83 6.61 -10.63
C THR A 191 23.04 6.50 -9.31
N ASP A 192 23.73 6.52 -8.16
CA ASP A 192 23.09 6.49 -6.84
C ASP A 192 22.06 7.61 -6.69
N TYR A 193 22.36 8.81 -7.17
CA TYR A 193 21.45 9.96 -7.15
C TYR A 193 20.18 9.68 -7.96
N GLU A 194 20.29 9.22 -9.19
CA GLU A 194 19.16 8.93 -10.07
C GLU A 194 18.29 7.77 -9.52
N ALA A 195 18.94 6.75 -8.98
CA ALA A 195 18.28 5.60 -8.37
C ALA A 195 17.41 6.03 -7.15
N VAL A 196 17.97 6.84 -6.23
CA VAL A 196 17.25 7.35 -5.07
C VAL A 196 16.15 8.33 -5.47
N MET A 197 16.39 9.15 -6.51
CA MET A 197 15.38 10.03 -7.08
C MET A 197 14.18 9.23 -7.58
N LEU A 198 14.40 8.23 -8.44
CA LEU A 198 13.31 7.39 -8.96
C LEU A 198 12.55 6.66 -7.86
N ALA A 199 13.22 6.21 -6.80
CA ALA A 199 12.56 5.54 -5.69
C ALA A 199 11.52 6.42 -4.96
N GLY A 200 11.67 7.74 -5.02
CA GLY A 200 10.77 8.69 -4.38
C GLY A 200 9.51 9.00 -5.18
N LEU A 201 9.54 8.91 -6.51
CA LEU A 201 8.48 9.40 -7.39
C LEU A 201 7.14 8.65 -7.26
N PRO A 202 7.09 7.31 -7.10
CA PRO A 202 5.83 6.55 -7.09
C PRO A 202 4.86 6.91 -5.97
N ASN A 203 5.33 7.55 -4.92
CA ASN A 203 4.49 8.01 -3.80
C ASN A 203 3.39 9.01 -4.25
N ALA A 204 3.75 9.97 -5.11
CA ALA A 204 2.83 10.92 -5.72
C ALA A 204 3.34 11.34 -7.11
N PRO A 205 3.27 10.47 -8.13
CA PRO A 205 3.98 10.63 -9.39
C PRO A 205 3.68 11.94 -10.11
N SER A 206 2.41 12.38 -10.11
CA SER A 206 2.03 13.66 -10.72
C SER A 206 2.51 14.88 -9.94
N ALA A 207 2.75 14.75 -8.63
CA ALA A 207 3.27 15.85 -7.82
C ALA A 207 4.80 15.93 -7.85
N TYR A 208 5.46 14.83 -8.15
CA TYR A 208 6.93 14.70 -8.20
C TYR A 208 7.46 14.50 -9.62
N ALA A 209 6.64 14.75 -10.64
CA ALA A 209 7.04 14.66 -12.04
C ALA A 209 8.24 15.57 -12.30
N LEU A 210 9.38 14.98 -12.72
CA LEU A 210 10.67 15.69 -12.76
C LEU A 210 10.70 16.82 -13.81
N GLN A 211 9.93 16.69 -14.88
CA GLN A 211 9.88 17.70 -15.93
C GLN A 211 9.12 18.96 -15.49
N GLU A 212 8.16 18.83 -14.58
CA GLU A 212 7.31 19.94 -14.13
C GLU A 212 7.63 20.41 -12.70
N HIS A 213 8.08 19.50 -11.83
CA HIS A 213 8.21 19.73 -10.38
C HIS A 213 9.52 19.20 -9.80
N ALA A 214 10.65 19.51 -10.45
CA ALA A 214 11.98 19.02 -10.06
C ALA A 214 12.36 19.36 -8.60
N ASP A 215 11.94 20.52 -8.10
CA ASP A 215 12.18 20.96 -6.72
C ASP A 215 11.43 20.09 -5.68
N LEU A 216 10.21 19.66 -6.00
CA LEU A 216 9.44 18.78 -5.13
C LEU A 216 9.99 17.33 -5.18
N ALA A 217 10.44 16.89 -6.35
CA ALA A 217 11.09 15.59 -6.50
C ALA A 217 12.40 15.55 -5.70
N GLU A 218 13.22 16.62 -5.73
CA GLU A 218 14.44 16.73 -4.93
C GLU A 218 14.13 16.69 -3.42
N GLN A 219 13.11 17.41 -2.96
CA GLN A 219 12.66 17.36 -1.56
C GLN A 219 12.22 15.93 -1.17
N ARG A 220 11.52 15.24 -2.08
CA ARG A 220 11.12 13.85 -1.85
C ARG A 220 12.32 12.92 -1.78
N MET A 221 13.29 13.07 -2.68
CA MET A 221 14.54 12.31 -2.65
C MET A 221 15.29 12.48 -1.31
N GLN A 222 15.33 13.68 -0.75
CA GLN A 222 15.92 13.91 0.58
C GLN A 222 15.19 13.14 1.69
N GLN A 223 13.86 13.00 1.60
CA GLN A 223 13.08 12.16 2.53
C GLN A 223 13.43 10.67 2.35
N VAL A 224 13.66 10.22 1.11
CA VAL A 224 14.11 8.84 0.83
C VAL A 224 15.46 8.60 1.49
N LEU A 225 16.44 9.48 1.28
CA LEU A 225 17.76 9.38 1.91
C LEU A 225 17.68 9.34 3.45
N GLN A 226 16.80 10.14 4.06
CA GLN A 226 16.57 10.10 5.51
C GLN A 226 15.97 8.78 5.99
N ALA A 227 15.16 8.11 5.18
CA ALA A 227 14.54 6.83 5.52
C ALA A 227 15.51 5.65 5.38
N MET A 228 16.60 5.80 4.61
CA MET A 228 17.64 4.79 4.39
C MET A 228 18.68 4.73 5.53
N VAL A 229 18.72 5.71 6.42
CA VAL A 229 19.65 5.82 7.57
C VAL A 229 18.99 5.31 8.84
#